data_30f293289afc7110d634aeff492282db
#
_entry.id   30f293289afc7110d634aeff492282db
#
_cell.length_a   1.000
_cell.length_b   1.000
_cell.length_c   1.000
_cell.angle_alpha   90.00
_cell.angle_beta   90.00
_cell.angle_gamma   90.00
#
_symmetry.space_group_name_H-M   'P 1'
#
loop_
_entity.id
_entity.type
_entity.pdbx_description
1 polymer ?
#
loop_
_entity_poly.entity_id
_entity_poly.type
_entity_poly.pdbx_seq_one_letter_code
_entity_poly.pdbx_strand_id
1 'polypeptide(L)'
;YHTLGYSPHSDLAHTDYIVYLGRSPLDAGDPHTVNVFKETLARGGKVVAVDPRRSSTGAKATRWIGLRPGTDLAFLLGLAHILIEEELYDADFVARYTTGFEEFAAAMAPYTPEWCADTCGIEARDVLEVAHGLGAAKPRAVVDCGLHGGLGIAYVNSTQTARMIALVNALLGNYGKVGGNLNPPFELELGTLDPERFPAPPVPEVPKAGSLRYPLVNAEEGLCTTIGESIELGEIHGLVAYASNPVMGYGNARAWTELVGKLDLLVAIDVRMSETARLADVVLPDLTALECDRGVGVEGATFYTRKRVLTPPVGMRPARAMAYDLAERLGLGRYFTFTLHDLAQAQLAPYGVDLDELYDRGWVDTGIPVPPRTGEPEIRVPAGKIEFASNLWEEAGLGR
;
A
#
# COMPACT_ATOMS: atom_id res chain seq x y z
N TYR A 1 0.06 8.51 1.69
CA TYR A 1 -0.20 9.51 0.64
C TYR A 1 -0.24 10.93 1.20
N HIS A 2 -1.06 11.24 2.20
CA HIS A 2 -1.23 12.61 2.73
C HIS A 2 0.04 13.25 3.32
N THR A 3 1.05 12.46 3.66
CA THR A 3 2.30 12.95 4.25
C THR A 3 3.41 13.16 3.19
N LEU A 4 3.42 12.37 2.14
CA LEU A 4 4.50 12.33 1.14
C LEU A 4 4.00 12.52 -0.31
N GLY A 5 2.71 12.26 -0.57
CA GLY A 5 2.12 12.19 -1.91
C GLY A 5 2.34 10.83 -2.62
N TYR A 6 2.98 9.87 -1.96
CA TYR A 6 3.21 8.52 -2.48
C TYR A 6 3.43 7.52 -1.33
N SER A 7 3.44 6.22 -1.64
CA SER A 7 3.83 5.16 -0.70
C SER A 7 5.34 4.91 -0.78
N PRO A 8 6.10 5.21 0.27
CA PRO A 8 7.54 4.99 0.26
C PRO A 8 7.86 3.49 0.29
N HIS A 9 8.96 3.12 -0.36
CA HIS A 9 9.55 1.79 -0.26
C HIS A 9 10.89 1.88 0.44
N SER A 10 11.13 1.04 1.43
CA SER A 10 12.38 1.00 2.18
C SER A 10 13.47 0.24 1.41
N ASP A 11 14.69 0.80 1.39
CA ASP A 11 15.89 0.14 0.84
C ASP A 11 16.49 -0.82 1.88
N LEU A 12 15.71 -1.84 2.24
CA LEU A 12 16.06 -2.77 3.30
C LEU A 12 17.37 -3.53 3.07
N ALA A 13 17.77 -3.71 1.81
CA ALA A 13 19.02 -4.37 1.44
C ALA A 13 20.26 -3.63 1.99
N HIS A 14 20.18 -2.32 2.17
CA HIS A 14 21.27 -1.48 2.65
C HIS A 14 20.99 -0.86 4.03
N THR A 15 19.87 -1.20 4.68
CA THR A 15 19.50 -0.67 5.99
C THR A 15 20.29 -1.38 7.11
N ASP A 16 20.83 -0.61 8.06
CA ASP A 16 21.60 -1.15 9.19
C ASP A 16 20.74 -1.42 10.44
N TYR A 17 19.62 -0.70 10.58
CA TYR A 17 18.70 -0.86 11.70
C TYR A 17 17.24 -0.85 11.21
N ILE A 18 16.56 -1.99 11.31
CA ILE A 18 15.18 -2.16 10.84
C ILE A 18 14.26 -2.38 12.05
N VAL A 19 13.21 -1.58 12.15
CA VAL A 19 12.09 -1.84 13.06
C VAL A 19 10.91 -2.31 12.23
N TYR A 20 10.57 -3.59 12.31
CA TYR A 20 9.34 -4.13 11.74
C TYR A 20 8.19 -3.93 12.73
N LEU A 21 7.27 -3.03 12.41
CA LEU A 21 6.08 -2.75 13.21
C LEU A 21 4.88 -3.54 12.64
N GLY A 22 4.44 -4.57 13.35
CA GLY A 22 3.34 -5.43 12.91
C GLY A 22 3.58 -6.14 11.57
N ARG A 23 4.85 -6.37 11.21
CA ARG A 23 5.25 -7.03 9.97
C ARG A 23 6.09 -8.27 10.23
N SER A 24 5.74 -9.37 9.57
CA SER A 24 6.51 -10.62 9.66
C SER A 24 6.94 -11.11 8.27
N PRO A 25 8.08 -10.62 7.73
CA PRO A 25 8.61 -11.07 6.43
C PRO A 25 8.78 -12.59 6.31
N LEU A 26 9.14 -13.26 7.39
CA LEU A 26 9.38 -14.71 7.36
C LEU A 26 8.10 -15.56 7.35
N ASP A 27 6.95 -14.98 7.73
CA ASP A 27 5.65 -15.67 7.69
C ASP A 27 4.83 -15.32 6.44
N ALA A 28 4.93 -14.07 5.96
CA ALA A 28 4.06 -13.55 4.89
C ALA A 28 4.81 -12.66 3.88
N GLY A 29 6.14 -12.67 3.88
CA GLY A 29 6.94 -11.94 2.90
C GLY A 29 7.12 -12.72 1.58
N ASP A 30 7.40 -11.97 0.53
CA ASP A 30 7.91 -12.54 -0.72
C ASP A 30 9.35 -13.05 -0.55
N PRO A 31 9.87 -13.90 -1.47
CA PRO A 31 11.22 -14.45 -1.37
C PRO A 31 12.32 -13.38 -1.29
N HIS A 32 12.15 -12.23 -1.93
CA HIS A 32 13.12 -11.15 -1.87
C HIS A 32 13.20 -10.57 -0.45
N THR A 33 12.08 -10.23 0.16
CA THR A 33 12.01 -9.69 1.53
C THR A 33 12.57 -10.68 2.57
N VAL A 34 12.33 -11.99 2.37
CA VAL A 34 12.91 -13.05 3.21
C VAL A 34 14.44 -13.10 3.09
N ASN A 35 14.99 -12.96 1.89
CA ASN A 35 16.43 -12.94 1.67
C ASN A 35 17.06 -11.69 2.27
N VAL A 36 16.48 -10.52 2.04
CA VAL A 36 16.93 -9.26 2.63
C VAL A 36 17.00 -9.32 4.16
N PHE A 37 15.99 -9.90 4.81
CA PHE A 37 16.01 -10.12 6.27
C PHE A 37 17.25 -10.93 6.72
N LYS A 38 17.53 -12.04 6.04
CA LYS A 38 18.68 -12.92 6.35
C LYS A 38 20.02 -12.21 6.11
N GLU A 39 20.14 -11.51 4.97
CA GLU A 39 21.34 -10.77 4.58
C GLU A 39 21.62 -9.62 5.54
N THR A 40 20.58 -8.91 6.00
CA THR A 40 20.71 -7.85 7.01
C THR A 40 21.35 -8.38 8.29
N LEU A 41 20.86 -9.50 8.82
CA LEU A 41 21.45 -10.12 10.02
C LEU A 41 22.87 -10.63 9.74
N ALA A 42 23.12 -11.25 8.58
CA ALA A 42 24.43 -11.80 8.23
C ALA A 42 25.53 -10.72 8.13
N ARG A 43 25.19 -9.50 7.68
CA ARG A 43 26.15 -8.38 7.66
C ARG A 43 26.27 -7.59 8.99
N GLY A 44 25.59 -8.07 10.05
CA GLY A 44 25.64 -7.46 11.38
C GLY A 44 24.61 -6.35 11.62
N GLY A 45 23.72 -6.10 10.66
CA GLY A 45 22.58 -5.20 10.82
C GLY A 45 21.63 -5.67 11.93
N LYS A 46 20.87 -4.77 12.49
CA LYS A 46 19.93 -5.02 13.58
C LYS A 46 18.50 -5.05 13.07
N VAL A 47 17.74 -6.03 13.54
CA VAL A 47 16.31 -6.14 13.25
C VAL A 47 15.55 -6.23 14.56
N VAL A 48 14.65 -5.30 14.78
CA VAL A 48 13.71 -5.29 15.90
C VAL A 48 12.33 -5.64 15.35
N ALA A 49 11.71 -6.67 15.89
CA ALA A 49 10.32 -7.03 15.57
C ALA A 49 9.42 -6.56 16.70
N VAL A 50 8.53 -5.61 16.39
CA VAL A 50 7.54 -5.09 17.33
C VAL A 50 6.18 -5.65 16.91
N ASP A 51 5.69 -6.63 17.64
CA ASP A 51 4.49 -7.40 17.28
C ASP A 51 3.94 -8.10 18.53
N PRO A 52 2.63 -8.04 18.79
CA PRO A 52 2.02 -8.77 19.91
C PRO A 52 2.33 -10.27 19.89
N ARG A 53 2.45 -10.83 18.69
CA ARG A 53 2.79 -12.23 18.46
C ARG A 53 4.28 -12.40 18.18
N ARG A 54 4.94 -13.30 18.90
CA ARG A 54 6.31 -13.72 18.57
C ARG A 54 6.30 -14.58 17.29
N SER A 55 6.19 -13.92 16.16
CA SER A 55 6.19 -14.52 14.82
C SER A 55 7.52 -15.20 14.47
N SER A 56 7.60 -15.85 13.30
CA SER A 56 8.88 -16.39 12.80
C SER A 56 9.94 -15.31 12.65
N THR A 57 9.55 -14.09 12.27
CA THR A 57 10.43 -12.92 12.24
C THR A 57 10.87 -12.53 13.66
N GLY A 58 9.93 -12.40 14.58
CA GLY A 58 10.23 -12.06 15.98
C GLY A 58 11.13 -13.10 16.67
N ALA A 59 11.03 -14.39 16.30
CA ALA A 59 11.88 -15.45 16.83
C ALA A 59 13.34 -15.38 16.33
N LYS A 60 13.58 -14.76 15.17
CA LYS A 60 14.90 -14.69 14.52
C LYS A 60 15.47 -13.27 14.48
N ALA A 61 14.68 -12.26 14.81
CA ALA A 61 15.12 -10.87 14.92
C ALA A 61 16.20 -10.72 16.03
N THR A 62 16.96 -9.65 15.95
CA THR A 62 17.92 -9.27 17.01
C THR A 62 17.18 -9.06 18.34
N ARG A 63 15.96 -8.51 18.26
CA ARG A 63 15.08 -8.32 19.43
C ARG A 63 13.63 -8.46 19.00
N TRP A 64 12.80 -9.00 19.87
CA TRP A 64 11.34 -8.97 19.77
C TRP A 64 10.77 -8.19 20.94
N ILE A 65 9.82 -7.30 20.66
CA ILE A 65 9.09 -6.51 21.64
C ILE A 65 7.60 -6.83 21.47
N GLY A 66 7.01 -7.43 22.49
CA GLY A 66 5.61 -7.86 22.49
C GLY A 66 4.70 -6.78 23.04
N LEU A 67 4.34 -5.79 22.24
CA LEU A 67 3.43 -4.72 22.70
C LEU A 67 1.98 -5.19 22.80
N ARG A 68 1.20 -4.48 23.62
CA ARG A 68 -0.25 -4.67 23.71
C ARG A 68 -0.91 -4.36 22.38
N PRO A 69 -1.81 -5.21 21.85
CA PRO A 69 -2.50 -4.96 20.58
C PRO A 69 -3.18 -3.59 20.53
N GLY A 70 -3.01 -2.86 19.42
CA GLY A 70 -3.61 -1.53 19.22
C GLY A 70 -2.83 -0.36 19.82
N THR A 71 -1.62 -0.60 20.36
CA THR A 71 -0.78 0.45 20.95
C THR A 71 0.41 0.85 20.08
N ASP A 72 0.40 0.48 18.82
CA ASP A 72 1.45 0.82 17.85
C ASP A 72 1.69 2.33 17.75
N LEU A 73 0.62 3.12 17.75
CA LEU A 73 0.72 4.58 17.78
C LEU A 73 1.42 5.08 19.04
N ALA A 74 1.10 4.53 20.21
CA ALA A 74 1.73 4.94 21.47
C ALA A 74 3.24 4.63 21.48
N PHE A 75 3.64 3.49 20.90
CA PHE A 75 5.05 3.16 20.72
C PHE A 75 5.78 4.17 19.82
N LEU A 76 5.16 4.57 18.70
CA LEU A 76 5.71 5.56 17.78
C LEU A 76 5.80 6.96 18.41
N LEU A 77 4.82 7.37 19.22
CA LEU A 77 4.84 8.63 19.97
C LEU A 77 6.00 8.64 20.98
N GLY A 78 6.21 7.54 21.71
CA GLY A 78 7.37 7.37 22.59
C GLY A 78 8.70 7.42 21.85
N LEU A 79 8.80 6.80 20.67
CA LEU A 79 10.00 6.92 19.82
C LEU A 79 10.25 8.36 19.39
N ALA A 80 9.22 9.07 18.92
CA ALA A 80 9.34 10.44 18.48
C ALA A 80 9.76 11.37 19.63
N HIS A 81 9.17 11.19 20.83
CA HIS A 81 9.58 11.93 22.03
C HIS A 81 11.09 11.78 22.30
N ILE A 82 11.60 10.54 22.37
CA ILE A 82 13.02 10.29 22.67
C ILE A 82 13.93 10.84 21.58
N LEU A 83 13.57 10.63 20.30
CA LEU A 83 14.37 11.14 19.17
C LEU A 83 14.48 12.66 19.20
N ILE A 84 13.45 13.37 19.67
CA ILE A 84 13.43 14.83 19.77
C ILE A 84 14.14 15.30 21.04
N GLU A 85 13.79 14.78 22.20
CA GLU A 85 14.30 15.22 23.51
C GLU A 85 15.82 15.01 23.65
N GLU A 86 16.32 13.91 23.08
CA GLU A 86 17.75 13.58 23.11
C GLU A 86 18.51 14.03 21.82
N GLU A 87 17.87 14.86 20.97
CA GLU A 87 18.44 15.38 19.71
C GLU A 87 19.00 14.30 18.78
N LEU A 88 18.36 13.12 18.76
CA LEU A 88 18.78 11.97 17.94
C LEU A 88 18.26 12.05 16.50
N TYR A 89 17.43 13.04 16.16
CA TYR A 89 16.90 13.25 14.81
C TYR A 89 17.92 13.91 13.87
N ASP A 90 17.62 13.97 12.57
CA ASP A 90 18.41 14.67 11.56
C ASP A 90 17.93 16.12 11.45
N ALA A 91 18.63 17.05 12.16
CA ALA A 91 18.25 18.45 12.22
C ALA A 91 18.30 19.15 10.86
N ASP A 92 19.28 18.81 10.01
CA ASP A 92 19.42 19.39 8.67
C ASP A 92 18.28 18.98 7.75
N PHE A 93 17.89 17.69 7.79
CA PHE A 93 16.74 17.18 7.04
C PHE A 93 15.45 17.85 7.51
N VAL A 94 15.22 17.90 8.82
CA VAL A 94 14.03 18.51 9.42
C VAL A 94 13.91 19.98 9.02
N ALA A 95 14.98 20.76 9.11
CA ALA A 95 14.96 22.16 8.73
C ALA A 95 14.67 22.40 7.23
N ARG A 96 15.20 21.54 6.36
CA ARG A 96 15.09 21.72 4.90
C ARG A 96 13.77 21.19 4.32
N TYR A 97 13.31 20.03 4.77
CA TYR A 97 12.27 19.26 4.10
C TYR A 97 10.96 19.14 4.87
N THR A 98 10.87 19.75 6.07
CA THR A 98 9.67 19.66 6.91
C THR A 98 9.13 21.02 7.32
N THR A 99 7.91 21.05 7.85
CA THR A 99 7.26 22.21 8.48
C THR A 99 6.54 21.78 9.75
N GLY A 100 6.27 22.72 10.68
CA GLY A 100 5.53 22.46 11.91
C GLY A 100 6.31 21.64 12.96
N PHE A 101 7.64 21.57 12.87
CA PHE A 101 8.45 20.76 13.78
C PHE A 101 8.37 21.23 15.25
N GLU A 102 8.42 22.53 15.52
CA GLU A 102 8.40 23.05 16.89
C GLU A 102 7.06 22.73 17.59
N GLU A 103 5.96 22.88 16.86
CA GLU A 103 4.63 22.54 17.37
C GLU A 103 4.53 21.02 17.63
N PHE A 104 5.01 20.22 16.71
CA PHE A 104 5.06 18.77 16.86
C PHE A 104 5.94 18.36 18.06
N ALA A 105 7.14 18.95 18.21
CA ALA A 105 8.03 18.67 19.33
C ALA A 105 7.35 18.97 20.67
N ALA A 106 6.67 20.12 20.77
CA ALA A 106 5.91 20.45 21.95
C ALA A 106 4.77 19.45 22.22
N ALA A 107 4.10 18.97 21.17
CA ALA A 107 3.05 17.96 21.30
C ALA A 107 3.59 16.57 21.71
N MET A 108 4.85 16.26 21.42
CA MET A 108 5.49 14.99 21.79
C MET A 108 5.94 14.95 23.26
N ALA A 109 6.11 16.10 23.92
CA ALA A 109 6.63 16.17 25.29
C ALA A 109 5.93 15.26 26.33
N PRO A 110 4.61 15.04 26.31
CA PRO A 110 3.93 14.17 27.27
C PRO A 110 4.20 12.66 27.09
N TYR A 111 4.71 12.22 25.94
CA TYR A 111 4.81 10.81 25.59
C TYR A 111 6.15 10.19 26.01
N THR A 112 6.46 10.32 27.31
CA THR A 112 7.73 9.83 27.89
C THR A 112 7.91 8.31 27.75
N PRO A 113 9.13 7.79 27.91
CA PRO A 113 9.38 6.35 27.89
C PRO A 113 8.52 5.56 28.88
N GLU A 114 8.26 6.13 30.07
CA GLU A 114 7.41 5.52 31.10
C GLU A 114 5.94 5.48 30.65
N TRP A 115 5.43 6.58 30.11
CA TRP A 115 4.08 6.62 29.54
C TRP A 115 3.90 5.58 28.41
N CYS A 116 4.91 5.49 27.54
CA CYS A 116 4.91 4.51 26.46
C CYS A 116 4.91 3.08 27.02
N ALA A 117 5.76 2.80 28.01
CA ALA A 117 5.86 1.49 28.65
C ALA A 117 4.52 1.06 29.27
N ASP A 118 3.89 1.93 30.05
CA ASP A 118 2.61 1.67 30.68
C ASP A 118 1.49 1.44 29.66
N THR A 119 1.44 2.25 28.61
CA THR A 119 0.43 2.15 27.57
C THR A 119 0.59 0.89 26.73
N CYS A 120 1.84 0.60 26.28
CA CYS A 120 2.15 -0.52 25.41
C CYS A 120 2.29 -1.86 26.15
N GLY A 121 2.45 -1.84 27.48
CA GLY A 121 2.71 -3.05 28.28
C GLY A 121 4.11 -3.64 28.03
N ILE A 122 5.10 -2.77 27.83
CA ILE A 122 6.52 -3.10 27.61
C ILE A 122 7.39 -2.44 28.70
N GLU A 123 8.70 -2.65 28.65
CA GLU A 123 9.59 -1.91 29.55
C GLU A 123 10.06 -0.59 28.90
N ALA A 124 10.24 0.48 29.70
CA ALA A 124 10.72 1.78 29.21
C ALA A 124 12.07 1.66 28.47
N ARG A 125 12.94 0.76 28.93
CA ARG A 125 14.21 0.48 28.24
C ARG A 125 14.02 -0.05 26.81
N ASP A 126 12.89 -0.71 26.50
CA ASP A 126 12.63 -1.23 25.16
C ASP A 126 12.48 -0.12 24.14
N VAL A 127 11.71 0.92 24.44
CA VAL A 127 11.55 2.06 23.55
C VAL A 127 12.80 2.92 23.49
N LEU A 128 13.52 3.11 24.61
CA LEU A 128 14.80 3.82 24.66
C LEU A 128 15.85 3.16 23.77
N GLU A 129 16.06 1.85 23.90
CA GLU A 129 17.05 1.12 23.08
C GLU A 129 16.70 1.18 21.57
N VAL A 130 15.41 1.14 21.22
CA VAL A 130 15.00 1.27 19.82
C VAL A 130 15.26 2.67 19.30
N ALA A 131 14.92 3.72 20.05
CA ALA A 131 15.18 5.11 19.64
C ALA A 131 16.67 5.38 19.48
N HIS A 132 17.49 4.95 20.43
CA HIS A 132 18.97 5.07 20.35
C HIS A 132 19.53 4.30 19.14
N GLY A 133 19.01 3.08 18.88
CA GLY A 133 19.43 2.29 17.72
C GLY A 133 19.09 2.96 16.40
N LEU A 134 17.89 3.52 16.28
CA LEU A 134 17.45 4.29 15.11
C LEU A 134 18.30 5.55 14.93
N GLY A 135 18.47 6.35 15.99
CA GLY A 135 19.28 7.57 15.95
C GLY A 135 20.74 7.32 15.59
N ALA A 136 21.35 6.26 16.13
CA ALA A 136 22.75 5.90 15.84
C ALA A 136 22.96 5.41 14.40
N ALA A 137 21.97 4.75 13.81
CA ALA A 137 22.06 4.18 12.45
C ALA A 137 21.56 5.12 11.35
N LYS A 138 20.91 6.27 11.68
CA LYS A 138 20.40 7.20 10.67
C LYS A 138 21.49 7.65 9.69
N PRO A 139 21.22 7.88 8.41
CA PRO A 139 19.91 7.70 7.75
C PRO A 139 19.61 6.25 7.32
N ARG A 140 20.48 5.29 7.67
CA ARG A 140 20.34 3.86 7.30
C ARG A 140 19.51 3.08 8.32
N ALA A 141 18.49 3.71 8.85
CA ALA A 141 17.54 3.20 9.82
C ALA A 141 16.12 3.40 9.31
N VAL A 142 15.24 2.43 9.50
CA VAL A 142 13.88 2.45 8.98
C VAL A 142 12.90 1.88 9.99
N VAL A 143 11.77 2.57 10.20
CA VAL A 143 10.57 1.97 10.73
C VAL A 143 9.72 1.53 9.55
N ASP A 144 9.55 0.22 9.40
CA ASP A 144 8.86 -0.42 8.29
C ASP A 144 7.65 -1.20 8.78
N CYS A 145 6.50 -0.93 8.21
CA CYS A 145 5.26 -1.65 8.46
C CYS A 145 4.82 -2.35 7.18
N GLY A 146 4.30 -3.55 7.27
CA GLY A 146 3.62 -4.16 6.12
C GLY A 146 2.34 -3.41 5.78
N LEU A 147 1.91 -3.48 4.52
CA LEU A 147 0.65 -2.89 4.05
C LEU A 147 -0.57 -3.31 4.91
N HIS A 148 -0.55 -4.49 5.51
CA HIS A 148 -1.67 -5.07 6.24
C HIS A 148 -1.40 -5.26 7.76
N GLY A 149 -0.19 -5.00 8.23
CA GLY A 149 0.21 -5.23 9.62
C GLY A 149 0.21 -3.96 10.46
N GLY A 150 1.34 -3.28 10.50
CA GLY A 150 1.57 -2.11 11.34
C GLY A 150 0.73 -0.89 11.01
N LEU A 151 0.10 -0.84 9.83
CA LEU A 151 -0.90 0.19 9.53
C LEU A 151 -2.16 0.05 10.37
N GLY A 152 -2.32 -1.09 11.07
CA GLY A 152 -3.42 -1.26 12.01
C GLY A 152 -4.79 -1.03 11.40
N ILE A 153 -5.03 -1.48 10.17
CA ILE A 153 -6.30 -1.26 9.44
C ILE A 153 -7.55 -1.71 10.22
N ALA A 154 -7.35 -2.45 11.30
CA ALA A 154 -8.39 -2.90 12.20
C ALA A 154 -8.64 -1.94 13.38
N TYR A 155 -7.87 -0.86 13.52
CA TYR A 155 -7.96 0.07 14.64
C TYR A 155 -8.39 1.46 14.20
N VAL A 156 -9.12 2.16 15.08
CA VAL A 156 -9.61 3.53 14.83
C VAL A 156 -8.48 4.51 14.54
N ASN A 157 -7.32 4.33 15.17
CA ASN A 157 -6.15 5.20 15.04
C ASN A 157 -5.17 4.78 13.92
N SER A 158 -5.56 3.90 13.01
CA SER A 158 -4.68 3.36 11.96
C SER A 158 -4.07 4.44 11.06
N THR A 159 -4.85 5.45 10.70
CA THR A 159 -4.37 6.55 9.85
C THR A 159 -3.30 7.38 10.57
N GLN A 160 -3.48 7.65 11.86
CA GLN A 160 -2.47 8.33 12.69
C GLN A 160 -1.22 7.46 12.88
N THR A 161 -1.38 6.16 13.04
CA THR A 161 -0.25 5.22 13.10
C THR A 161 0.58 5.27 11.81
N ALA A 162 -0.07 5.21 10.66
CA ALA A 162 0.58 5.32 9.35
C ALA A 162 1.31 6.65 9.18
N ARG A 163 0.67 7.75 9.59
CA ARG A 163 1.28 9.09 9.57
C ARG A 163 2.52 9.14 10.49
N MET A 164 2.42 8.65 11.71
CA MET A 164 3.55 8.65 12.65
C MET A 164 4.73 7.81 12.18
N ILE A 165 4.51 6.69 11.48
CA ILE A 165 5.60 5.94 10.84
C ILE A 165 6.35 6.84 9.84
N ALA A 166 5.62 7.58 9.01
CA ALA A 166 6.25 8.50 8.05
C ALA A 166 6.99 9.64 8.75
N LEU A 167 6.44 10.19 9.85
CA LEU A 167 7.06 11.28 10.61
C LEU A 167 8.31 10.81 11.37
N VAL A 168 8.30 9.62 11.98
CA VAL A 168 9.50 9.03 12.60
C VAL A 168 10.59 8.82 11.55
N ASN A 169 10.26 8.32 10.38
CA ASN A 169 11.22 8.21 9.27
C ASN A 169 11.73 9.59 8.79
N ALA A 170 10.91 10.63 8.84
CA ALA A 170 11.33 12.01 8.55
C ALA A 170 12.30 12.55 9.62
N LEU A 171 12.06 12.27 10.89
CA LEU A 171 13.01 12.60 11.97
C LEU A 171 14.37 11.94 11.74
N LEU A 172 14.41 10.73 11.19
CA LEU A 172 15.66 10.02 10.86
C LEU A 172 16.36 10.55 9.60
N GLY A 173 15.74 11.47 8.85
CA GLY A 173 16.29 12.04 7.63
C GLY A 173 16.52 11.02 6.52
N ASN A 174 15.75 9.92 6.52
CA ASN A 174 16.06 8.76 5.71
C ASN A 174 15.39 8.72 4.32
N TYR A 175 14.56 9.72 3.97
CA TYR A 175 13.93 9.79 2.64
C TYR A 175 14.94 10.19 1.56
N GLY A 176 14.90 9.47 0.43
CA GLY A 176 15.85 9.62 -0.66
C GLY A 176 17.27 9.12 -0.33
N LYS A 177 17.46 8.36 0.74
CA LYS A 177 18.79 7.89 1.18
C LYS A 177 18.97 6.39 0.98
N VAL A 178 20.20 5.99 0.64
CA VAL A 178 20.61 4.58 0.62
C VAL A 178 20.43 3.98 2.01
N GLY A 179 19.74 2.86 2.10
CA GLY A 179 19.42 2.20 3.37
C GLY A 179 18.31 2.88 4.17
N GLY A 180 17.65 3.89 3.60
CA GLY A 180 16.47 4.57 4.12
C GLY A 180 15.23 4.26 3.26
N ASN A 181 14.36 5.26 3.11
CA ASN A 181 13.20 5.18 2.23
C ASN A 181 13.52 5.78 0.86
N LEU A 182 13.29 5.00 -0.18
CA LEU A 182 13.56 5.39 -1.55
C LEU A 182 12.52 6.39 -2.06
N ASN A 183 12.94 7.27 -2.96
CA ASN A 183 12.04 8.08 -3.77
C ASN A 183 11.12 7.16 -4.61
N PRO A 184 9.98 7.68 -5.10
CA PRO A 184 9.07 6.90 -5.95
C PRO A 184 9.82 6.20 -7.09
N PRO A 185 9.39 5.01 -7.50
CA PRO A 185 9.96 4.38 -8.67
C PRO A 185 9.71 5.25 -9.90
N PHE A 186 10.70 5.29 -10.78
CA PHE A 186 10.49 5.73 -12.15
C PHE A 186 9.82 4.58 -12.90
N GLU A 187 8.75 4.87 -13.60
CA GLU A 187 8.11 3.94 -14.53
C GLU A 187 7.78 4.69 -15.81
N LEU A 188 7.94 4.03 -16.94
CA LEU A 188 7.50 4.57 -18.21
C LEU A 188 5.98 4.68 -18.23
N GLU A 189 5.47 5.80 -18.70
CA GLU A 189 4.03 5.98 -18.86
C GLU A 189 3.54 5.18 -20.05
N LEU A 190 2.58 4.30 -19.83
CA LEU A 190 1.95 3.55 -20.91
C LEU A 190 1.20 4.50 -21.86
N GLY A 191 1.37 4.32 -23.15
CA GLY A 191 0.54 5.03 -24.13
C GLY A 191 -0.93 4.69 -23.97
N THR A 192 -1.80 5.54 -24.52
CA THR A 192 -3.25 5.39 -24.43
C THR A 192 -3.84 5.10 -25.79
N LEU A 193 -5.03 4.48 -25.79
CA LEU A 193 -5.82 4.32 -27.01
C LEU A 193 -6.17 5.71 -27.58
N ASP A 194 -6.19 5.80 -28.90
CA ASP A 194 -6.66 6.99 -29.61
C ASP A 194 -8.13 7.30 -29.23
N PRO A 195 -8.41 8.42 -28.54
CA PRO A 195 -9.76 8.72 -28.06
C PRO A 195 -10.75 9.04 -29.19
N GLU A 196 -10.27 9.42 -30.41
CA GLU A 196 -11.15 9.62 -31.56
C GLU A 196 -11.66 8.28 -32.10
N ARG A 197 -10.81 7.26 -32.08
CA ARG A 197 -11.15 5.90 -32.51
C ARG A 197 -11.84 5.10 -31.42
N PHE A 198 -11.40 5.25 -30.19
CA PHE A 198 -11.86 4.50 -29.01
C PHE A 198 -12.28 5.48 -27.89
N PRO A 199 -13.46 6.11 -28.01
CA PRO A 199 -13.91 7.06 -27.01
C PRO A 199 -14.09 6.39 -25.65
N ALA A 200 -13.75 7.09 -24.58
CA ALA A 200 -14.02 6.62 -23.22
C ALA A 200 -15.52 6.63 -22.91
N PRO A 201 -16.03 5.66 -22.15
CA PRO A 201 -17.41 5.70 -21.68
C PRO A 201 -17.64 6.91 -20.75
N PRO A 202 -18.85 7.46 -20.70
CA PRO A 202 -19.18 8.48 -19.73
C PRO A 202 -19.00 7.94 -18.31
N VAL A 203 -18.28 8.69 -17.47
CA VAL A 203 -18.12 8.36 -16.06
C VAL A 203 -19.32 8.95 -15.31
N PRO A 204 -20.13 8.13 -14.62
CA PRO A 204 -21.22 8.66 -13.83
C PRO A 204 -20.70 9.47 -12.64
N GLU A 205 -21.30 10.62 -12.38
CA GLU A 205 -21.01 11.45 -11.21
C GLU A 205 -21.70 10.89 -9.97
N VAL A 206 -21.23 9.73 -9.50
CA VAL A 206 -21.72 9.13 -8.26
C VAL A 206 -20.62 9.15 -7.22
N PRO A 207 -20.96 9.49 -5.96
CA PRO A 207 -19.99 9.43 -4.87
C PRO A 207 -19.43 8.01 -4.72
N LYS A 208 -18.12 7.93 -4.51
CA LYS A 208 -17.48 6.65 -4.18
C LYS A 208 -17.77 6.27 -2.73
N ALA A 209 -17.72 4.98 -2.41
CA ALA A 209 -18.00 4.49 -1.07
C ALA A 209 -17.19 5.27 -0.02
N GLY A 210 -17.86 5.83 0.97
CA GLY A 210 -17.29 6.62 2.06
C GLY A 210 -16.84 8.04 1.72
N SER A 211 -16.80 8.46 0.43
CA SER A 211 -16.23 9.75 0.05
C SER A 211 -16.99 10.96 0.59
N LEU A 212 -18.28 10.84 0.88
CA LEU A 212 -19.08 11.91 1.48
C LEU A 212 -18.94 11.98 3.01
N ARG A 213 -18.52 10.89 3.65
CA ARG A 213 -18.40 10.78 5.10
C ARG A 213 -17.00 11.00 5.63
N TYR A 214 -16.00 10.69 4.82
CA TYR A 214 -14.60 10.72 5.21
C TYR A 214 -13.84 11.73 4.35
N PRO A 215 -13.53 12.93 4.87
CA PRO A 215 -13.05 14.07 4.07
C PRO A 215 -11.66 13.85 3.45
N LEU A 216 -10.87 12.90 3.96
CA LEU A 216 -9.54 12.58 3.42
C LEU A 216 -9.54 11.37 2.48
N VAL A 217 -10.70 10.85 2.11
CA VAL A 217 -10.80 9.75 1.14
C VAL A 217 -10.45 10.26 -0.25
N ASN A 218 -9.64 9.48 -0.96
CA ASN A 218 -9.47 9.69 -2.40
C ASN A 218 -10.83 9.54 -3.11
N ALA A 219 -11.33 10.64 -3.67
CA ALA A 219 -12.62 10.67 -4.33
C ALA A 219 -12.68 9.77 -5.58
N GLU A 220 -11.53 9.41 -6.16
CA GLU A 220 -11.47 8.54 -7.33
C GLU A 220 -11.63 7.05 -6.98
N GLU A 221 -11.16 6.63 -5.82
CA GLU A 221 -11.14 5.20 -5.43
C GLU A 221 -12.20 4.84 -4.39
N GLY A 222 -12.52 5.75 -3.47
CA GLY A 222 -13.36 5.46 -2.31
C GLY A 222 -12.64 4.59 -1.29
N LEU A 223 -13.38 4.13 -0.27
CA LEU A 223 -12.89 3.25 0.80
C LEU A 223 -13.58 1.90 0.77
N CYS A 224 -12.86 0.84 0.41
CA CYS A 224 -13.39 -0.52 0.42
C CYS A 224 -13.97 -0.94 1.79
N THR A 225 -13.38 -0.46 2.89
CA THR A 225 -13.85 -0.76 4.25
C THR A 225 -15.22 -0.16 4.57
N THR A 226 -15.67 0.85 3.82
CA THR A 226 -16.98 1.49 3.99
C THR A 226 -18.07 0.90 3.12
N ILE A 227 -17.76 -0.06 2.25
CA ILE A 227 -18.75 -0.75 1.42
C ILE A 227 -19.84 -1.37 2.29
N GLY A 228 -19.46 -2.02 3.40
CA GLY A 228 -20.41 -2.61 4.35
C GLY A 228 -21.38 -1.58 4.95
N GLU A 229 -20.86 -0.41 5.33
CA GLU A 229 -21.66 0.72 5.82
C GLU A 229 -22.59 1.27 4.73
N SER A 230 -22.11 1.39 3.50
CA SER A 230 -22.93 1.85 2.37
C SER A 230 -24.03 0.85 1.97
N ILE A 231 -23.81 -0.45 2.13
CA ILE A 231 -24.86 -1.47 2.01
C ILE A 231 -25.89 -1.29 3.13
N GLU A 232 -25.45 -1.12 4.38
CA GLU A 232 -26.33 -0.94 5.54
C GLU A 232 -27.24 0.28 5.39
N LEU A 233 -26.71 1.36 4.81
CA LEU A 233 -27.45 2.60 4.56
C LEU A 233 -28.32 2.54 3.28
N GLY A 234 -28.28 1.45 2.52
CA GLY A 234 -29.01 1.31 1.26
C GLY A 234 -28.49 2.19 0.12
N GLU A 235 -27.22 2.55 0.16
CA GLU A 235 -26.55 3.31 -0.92
C GLU A 235 -26.00 2.38 -2.02
N ILE A 236 -25.73 1.12 -1.67
CA ILE A 236 -25.28 0.06 -2.57
C ILE A 236 -26.30 -1.04 -2.60
N HIS A 237 -26.91 -1.28 -3.76
CA HIS A 237 -27.90 -2.28 -4.01
C HIS A 237 -27.35 -3.53 -4.72
N GLY A 238 -26.29 -3.37 -5.51
CA GLY A 238 -25.64 -4.45 -6.23
C GLY A 238 -24.12 -4.42 -6.02
N LEU A 239 -23.51 -5.59 -5.91
CA LEU A 239 -22.06 -5.73 -5.76
C LEU A 239 -21.52 -6.78 -6.75
N VAL A 240 -20.50 -6.41 -7.50
CA VAL A 240 -19.68 -7.35 -8.29
C VAL A 240 -18.36 -7.56 -7.57
N ALA A 241 -18.17 -8.73 -6.98
CA ALA A 241 -16.91 -9.13 -6.34
C ALA A 241 -16.02 -9.85 -7.37
N TYR A 242 -15.04 -9.13 -7.92
CA TYR A 242 -14.08 -9.68 -8.87
C TYR A 242 -12.73 -9.97 -8.18
N ALA A 243 -12.32 -11.23 -8.25
CA ALA A 243 -11.08 -11.72 -7.61
C ALA A 243 -10.97 -11.27 -6.14
N SER A 244 -12.10 -11.19 -5.45
CA SER A 244 -12.21 -10.67 -4.09
C SER A 244 -13.16 -11.51 -3.25
N ASN A 245 -12.81 -11.68 -1.96
CA ASN A 245 -13.61 -12.41 -1.00
C ASN A 245 -13.89 -11.53 0.24
N PRO A 246 -14.76 -10.50 0.12
CA PRO A 246 -15.06 -9.57 1.21
C PRO A 246 -15.54 -10.26 2.49
N VAL A 247 -16.29 -11.35 2.41
CA VAL A 247 -16.77 -12.11 3.57
C VAL A 247 -15.63 -12.59 4.47
N MET A 248 -14.47 -12.93 3.90
CA MET A 248 -13.30 -13.37 4.65
C MET A 248 -12.19 -12.31 4.75
N GLY A 249 -12.13 -11.40 3.78
CA GLY A 249 -11.02 -10.45 3.64
C GLY A 249 -11.11 -9.24 4.57
N TYR A 250 -12.31 -8.80 4.95
CA TYR A 250 -12.49 -7.57 5.72
C TYR A 250 -12.72 -7.77 7.24
N GLY A 251 -12.55 -8.98 7.73
CA GLY A 251 -12.83 -9.30 9.13
C GLY A 251 -14.33 -9.35 9.44
N ASN A 252 -14.68 -9.96 10.58
CA ASN A 252 -16.08 -10.17 10.98
C ASN A 252 -16.93 -10.82 9.90
N ALA A 253 -16.56 -12.03 9.48
CA ALA A 253 -17.23 -12.79 8.42
C ALA A 253 -18.75 -12.92 8.61
N ARG A 254 -19.22 -12.97 9.88
CA ARG A 254 -20.65 -13.02 10.19
C ARG A 254 -21.36 -11.73 9.76
N ALA A 255 -20.81 -10.57 10.13
CA ALA A 255 -21.40 -9.29 9.73
C ALA A 255 -21.40 -9.14 8.20
N TRP A 256 -20.32 -9.53 7.53
CA TRP A 256 -20.27 -9.50 6.07
C TRP A 256 -21.28 -10.46 5.42
N THR A 257 -21.49 -11.63 5.99
CA THR A 257 -22.55 -12.56 5.52
C THR A 257 -23.94 -11.93 5.63
N GLU A 258 -24.22 -11.23 6.74
CA GLU A 258 -25.47 -10.51 6.95
C GLU A 258 -25.62 -9.32 5.99
N LEU A 259 -24.53 -8.57 5.76
CA LEU A 259 -24.50 -7.40 4.86
C LEU A 259 -24.74 -7.78 3.39
N VAL A 260 -24.03 -8.77 2.87
CA VAL A 260 -24.22 -9.18 1.47
C VAL A 260 -25.62 -9.77 1.22
N GLY A 261 -26.26 -10.30 2.26
CA GLY A 261 -27.67 -10.75 2.21
C GLY A 261 -28.69 -9.61 2.08
N LYS A 262 -28.29 -8.34 2.22
CA LYS A 262 -29.13 -7.14 2.03
C LYS A 262 -29.07 -6.59 0.60
N LEU A 263 -28.16 -7.10 -0.22
CA LEU A 263 -28.02 -6.68 -1.62
C LEU A 263 -29.16 -7.25 -2.46
N ASP A 264 -29.61 -6.49 -3.45
CA ASP A 264 -30.53 -6.95 -4.47
C ASP A 264 -29.84 -7.90 -5.48
N LEU A 265 -28.50 -7.73 -5.64
CA LEU A 265 -27.69 -8.56 -6.53
C LEU A 265 -26.25 -8.66 -6.04
N LEU A 266 -25.78 -9.88 -5.83
CA LEU A 266 -24.36 -10.19 -5.60
C LEU A 266 -23.84 -11.07 -6.74
N VAL A 267 -22.86 -10.56 -7.48
CA VAL A 267 -22.15 -11.33 -8.53
C VAL A 267 -20.74 -11.60 -8.07
N ALA A 268 -20.30 -12.86 -8.12
CA ALA A 268 -18.91 -13.22 -7.88
C ALA A 268 -18.23 -13.67 -9.18
N ILE A 269 -17.09 -13.06 -9.51
CA ILE A 269 -16.21 -13.47 -10.62
C ILE A 269 -14.90 -13.94 -9.99
N ASP A 270 -14.69 -15.24 -9.95
CA ASP A 270 -13.57 -15.83 -9.20
C ASP A 270 -13.12 -17.16 -9.82
N VAL A 271 -11.87 -17.54 -9.54
CA VAL A 271 -11.30 -18.84 -9.91
C VAL A 271 -11.65 -19.94 -8.89
N ARG A 272 -12.30 -19.59 -7.79
CA ARG A 272 -12.70 -20.49 -6.69
C ARG A 272 -14.10 -20.18 -6.20
N MET A 273 -14.75 -21.23 -5.65
CA MET A 273 -15.95 -21.07 -4.83
C MET A 273 -15.56 -20.58 -3.43
N SER A 274 -15.21 -19.27 -3.33
CA SER A 274 -14.95 -18.59 -2.08
C SER A 274 -16.22 -18.47 -1.21
N GLU A 275 -16.08 -18.01 0.03
CA GLU A 275 -17.22 -17.78 0.92
C GLU A 275 -18.19 -16.75 0.32
N THR A 276 -17.66 -15.69 -0.28
CA THR A 276 -18.49 -14.69 -1.00
C THR A 276 -19.16 -15.31 -2.21
N ALA A 277 -18.44 -16.11 -3.00
CA ALA A 277 -19.02 -16.77 -4.18
C ALA A 277 -20.14 -17.74 -3.81
N ARG A 278 -20.10 -18.38 -2.63
CA ARG A 278 -21.17 -19.27 -2.14
C ARG A 278 -22.45 -18.54 -1.76
N LEU A 279 -22.36 -17.25 -1.48
CA LEU A 279 -23.49 -16.39 -1.12
C LEU A 279 -24.01 -15.60 -2.32
N ALA A 280 -23.29 -15.61 -3.44
CA ALA A 280 -23.63 -14.85 -4.62
C ALA A 280 -24.85 -15.42 -5.36
N ASP A 281 -25.67 -14.53 -5.91
CA ASP A 281 -26.80 -14.88 -6.79
C ASP A 281 -26.30 -15.42 -8.13
N VAL A 282 -25.17 -14.90 -8.62
CA VAL A 282 -24.53 -15.32 -9.86
C VAL A 282 -23.03 -15.51 -9.63
N VAL A 283 -22.51 -16.67 -10.04
CA VAL A 283 -21.08 -16.97 -10.02
C VAL A 283 -20.60 -17.17 -11.46
N LEU A 284 -19.61 -16.36 -11.85
CA LEU A 284 -18.96 -16.45 -13.15
C LEU A 284 -17.54 -16.97 -12.96
N PRO A 285 -17.18 -18.14 -13.53
CA PRO A 285 -15.85 -18.70 -13.38
C PRO A 285 -14.84 -17.93 -14.23
N ASP A 286 -13.79 -17.38 -13.59
CA ASP A 286 -12.68 -16.73 -14.27
C ASP A 286 -11.53 -17.70 -14.55
N LEU A 287 -10.61 -17.29 -15.40
CA LEU A 287 -9.39 -18.00 -15.73
C LEU A 287 -8.27 -17.71 -14.72
N THR A 288 -7.49 -18.73 -14.42
CA THR A 288 -6.27 -18.54 -13.63
C THR A 288 -5.20 -17.78 -14.41
N ALA A 289 -4.20 -17.31 -13.68
CA ALA A 289 -3.06 -16.61 -14.28
C ALA A 289 -2.31 -17.43 -15.36
N LEU A 290 -2.37 -18.76 -15.31
CA LEU A 290 -1.70 -19.63 -16.26
C LEU A 290 -2.56 -19.91 -17.51
N GLU A 291 -3.85 -19.65 -17.44
CA GLU A 291 -4.84 -19.93 -18.49
C GLU A 291 -5.18 -18.69 -19.33
N CYS A 292 -4.71 -17.50 -18.95
CA CYS A 292 -4.97 -16.27 -19.70
C CYS A 292 -3.69 -15.46 -19.99
N ASP A 293 -3.71 -14.75 -21.13
CA ASP A 293 -2.66 -13.78 -21.46
C ASP A 293 -2.80 -12.55 -20.58
N ARG A 294 -1.68 -12.00 -20.14
CA ARG A 294 -1.62 -10.70 -19.46
C ARG A 294 -1.45 -9.60 -20.50
N GLY A 295 -1.98 -8.42 -20.22
CA GLY A 295 -1.63 -7.19 -20.95
C GLY A 295 -0.19 -6.75 -20.68
N VAL A 296 0.19 -5.62 -21.26
CA VAL A 296 1.51 -5.00 -21.04
C VAL A 296 1.60 -4.55 -19.58
N GLY A 297 2.69 -4.92 -18.93
CA GLY A 297 3.12 -4.36 -17.66
C GLY A 297 4.40 -3.56 -17.84
N VAL A 298 4.70 -2.68 -16.90
CA VAL A 298 5.92 -1.87 -16.89
C VAL A 298 6.57 -1.95 -15.52
N GLU A 299 7.89 -1.98 -15.50
CA GLU A 299 8.71 -1.86 -14.29
C GLU A 299 9.99 -1.10 -14.67
N GLY A 300 10.13 0.11 -14.14
CA GLY A 300 11.20 1.03 -14.54
C GLY A 300 11.13 1.35 -16.03
N ALA A 301 12.16 0.96 -16.78
CA ALA A 301 12.26 1.10 -18.23
C ALA A 301 12.00 -0.20 -19.00
N THR A 302 11.48 -1.23 -18.34
CA THR A 302 11.25 -2.54 -18.92
C THR A 302 9.76 -2.82 -19.07
N PHE A 303 9.32 -3.15 -20.28
CA PHE A 303 8.00 -3.71 -20.53
C PHE A 303 8.03 -5.23 -20.37
N TYR A 304 6.95 -5.78 -19.84
CA TYR A 304 6.80 -7.23 -19.71
C TYR A 304 5.36 -7.67 -19.96
N THR A 305 5.23 -8.92 -20.35
CA THR A 305 3.94 -9.59 -20.56
C THR A 305 4.02 -11.05 -20.18
N ARG A 306 2.91 -11.73 -20.22
CA ARG A 306 2.86 -13.17 -20.03
C ARG A 306 1.84 -13.78 -20.99
N LYS A 307 2.30 -14.75 -21.78
CA LYS A 307 1.42 -15.65 -22.54
C LYS A 307 0.85 -16.73 -21.61
N ARG A 308 -0.35 -17.16 -21.89
CA ARG A 308 -0.93 -18.34 -21.24
C ARG A 308 -0.07 -19.58 -21.52
N VAL A 309 0.04 -20.45 -20.54
CA VAL A 309 0.79 -21.72 -20.63
C VAL A 309 -0.13 -22.95 -20.53
N LEU A 310 -1.37 -22.75 -20.12
CA LEU A 310 -2.40 -23.79 -20.04
C LEU A 310 -3.57 -23.45 -20.96
N THR A 311 -4.17 -24.49 -21.56
CA THR A 311 -5.42 -24.33 -22.30
C THR A 311 -6.55 -24.10 -21.31
N PRO A 312 -7.35 -23.02 -21.46
CA PRO A 312 -8.52 -22.80 -20.62
C PRO A 312 -9.51 -23.97 -20.67
N PRO A 313 -10.19 -24.30 -19.58
CA PRO A 313 -11.29 -25.25 -19.61
C PRO A 313 -12.39 -24.81 -20.59
N VAL A 314 -13.05 -25.80 -21.21
CA VAL A 314 -14.11 -25.54 -22.19
C VAL A 314 -15.24 -24.71 -21.57
N GLY A 315 -15.63 -23.63 -22.24
CA GLY A 315 -16.72 -22.75 -21.82
C GLY A 315 -16.29 -21.67 -20.80
N MET A 316 -15.06 -21.68 -20.30
CA MET A 316 -14.54 -20.62 -19.46
C MET A 316 -13.93 -19.48 -20.28
N ARG A 317 -14.06 -18.25 -19.78
CA ARG A 317 -13.58 -17.02 -20.43
C ARG A 317 -12.95 -16.09 -19.41
N PRO A 318 -11.98 -15.27 -19.81
CA PRO A 318 -11.40 -14.27 -18.89
C PRO A 318 -12.45 -13.21 -18.52
N ALA A 319 -12.36 -12.68 -17.31
CA ALA A 319 -13.27 -11.65 -16.78
C ALA A 319 -13.44 -10.46 -17.74
N ARG A 320 -12.37 -10.04 -18.44
CA ARG A 320 -12.45 -8.97 -19.44
C ARG A 320 -13.45 -9.28 -20.58
N ALA A 321 -13.51 -10.52 -21.06
CA ALA A 321 -14.45 -10.89 -22.10
C ALA A 321 -15.91 -10.89 -21.58
N MET A 322 -16.10 -11.25 -20.31
CA MET A 322 -17.40 -11.12 -19.63
C MET A 322 -17.80 -9.65 -19.51
N ALA A 323 -16.84 -8.78 -19.17
CA ALA A 323 -17.07 -7.32 -19.07
C ALA A 323 -17.47 -6.71 -20.44
N TYR A 324 -16.86 -7.14 -21.54
CA TYR A 324 -17.23 -6.70 -22.88
C TYR A 324 -18.66 -7.14 -23.27
N ASP A 325 -19.00 -8.42 -23.01
CA ASP A 325 -20.35 -8.91 -23.25
C ASP A 325 -21.41 -8.18 -22.40
N LEU A 326 -21.05 -7.83 -21.16
CA LEU A 326 -21.92 -7.06 -20.29
C LEU A 326 -22.08 -5.63 -20.82
N ALA A 327 -20.99 -4.98 -21.24
CA ALA A 327 -21.04 -3.65 -21.83
C ALA A 327 -21.91 -3.61 -23.09
N GLU A 328 -21.82 -4.62 -23.96
CA GLU A 328 -22.67 -4.72 -25.15
C GLU A 328 -24.15 -4.79 -24.77
N ARG A 329 -24.51 -5.64 -23.79
CA ARG A 329 -25.88 -5.80 -23.29
C ARG A 329 -26.44 -4.54 -22.62
N LEU A 330 -25.58 -3.72 -22.04
CA LEU A 330 -25.92 -2.43 -21.42
C LEU A 330 -25.94 -1.26 -22.41
N GLY A 331 -25.74 -1.52 -23.72
CA GLY A 331 -25.69 -0.48 -24.76
C GLY A 331 -24.40 0.37 -24.71
N LEU A 332 -23.37 -0.12 -24.03
CA LEU A 332 -22.06 0.52 -23.92
C LEU A 332 -21.01 -0.07 -24.87
N GLY A 333 -21.37 -1.04 -25.70
CA GLY A 333 -20.46 -1.78 -26.57
C GLY A 333 -19.61 -0.88 -27.48
N ARG A 334 -20.16 0.25 -27.92
CA ARG A 334 -19.45 1.23 -28.75
C ARG A 334 -18.14 1.79 -28.11
N TYR A 335 -18.00 1.70 -26.81
CA TYR A 335 -16.84 2.15 -26.07
C TYR A 335 -15.77 1.07 -25.89
N PHE A 336 -16.11 -0.20 -26.18
CA PHE A 336 -15.29 -1.37 -25.94
C PHE A 336 -15.04 -2.16 -27.23
N THR A 337 -14.81 -1.44 -28.35
CA THR A 337 -14.55 -2.05 -29.66
C THR A 337 -13.09 -2.44 -29.87
N PHE A 338 -12.18 -2.06 -28.97
CA PHE A 338 -10.77 -2.39 -29.03
C PHE A 338 -10.50 -3.80 -28.48
N THR A 339 -9.46 -4.41 -29.03
CA THR A 339 -8.94 -5.69 -28.53
C THR A 339 -7.81 -5.46 -27.53
N LEU A 340 -7.43 -6.54 -26.82
CA LEU A 340 -6.22 -6.49 -25.97
C LEU A 340 -4.96 -6.17 -26.79
N HIS A 341 -4.92 -6.60 -28.05
CA HIS A 341 -3.83 -6.30 -28.98
C HIS A 341 -3.79 -4.81 -29.31
N ASP A 342 -4.93 -4.18 -29.65
CA ASP A 342 -5.00 -2.74 -29.91
C ASP A 342 -4.53 -1.92 -28.69
N LEU A 343 -4.95 -2.33 -27.49
CA LEU A 343 -4.52 -1.69 -26.25
C LEU A 343 -3.01 -1.85 -26.01
N ALA A 344 -2.48 -3.07 -26.19
CA ALA A 344 -1.05 -3.34 -26.01
C ALA A 344 -0.19 -2.56 -27.01
N GLN A 345 -0.61 -2.49 -28.28
CA GLN A 345 0.08 -1.67 -29.28
C GLN A 345 0.06 -0.18 -28.91
N ALA A 346 -1.07 0.35 -28.47
CA ALA A 346 -1.17 1.74 -28.05
C ALA A 346 -0.27 2.03 -26.84
N GLN A 347 -0.21 1.12 -25.87
CA GLN A 347 0.63 1.23 -24.67
C GLN A 347 2.13 1.26 -25.00
N LEU A 348 2.58 0.54 -25.99
CA LEU A 348 3.99 0.45 -26.42
C LEU A 348 4.40 1.52 -27.46
N ALA A 349 3.44 2.10 -28.16
CA ALA A 349 3.68 3.03 -29.27
C ALA A 349 4.62 4.20 -28.95
N PRO A 350 4.56 4.87 -27.76
CA PRO A 350 5.47 5.97 -27.44
C PRO A 350 6.95 5.59 -27.43
N TYR A 351 7.25 4.31 -27.29
CA TYR A 351 8.61 3.78 -27.11
C TYR A 351 9.11 2.99 -28.32
N GLY A 352 8.27 2.81 -29.33
CA GLY A 352 8.62 2.06 -30.53
C GLY A 352 8.92 0.57 -30.25
N VAL A 353 8.42 0.03 -29.15
CA VAL A 353 8.60 -1.40 -28.81
C VAL A 353 7.66 -2.24 -29.64
N ASP A 354 8.22 -3.26 -30.30
CA ASP A 354 7.46 -4.22 -31.09
C ASP A 354 6.69 -5.19 -30.18
N LEU A 355 5.39 -5.32 -30.42
CA LEU A 355 4.52 -6.16 -29.61
C LEU A 355 4.81 -7.65 -29.80
N ASP A 356 5.18 -8.08 -31.01
CA ASP A 356 5.50 -9.48 -31.30
C ASP A 356 6.82 -9.85 -30.59
N GLU A 357 7.82 -8.95 -30.61
CA GLU A 357 9.05 -9.13 -29.82
C GLU A 357 8.75 -9.27 -28.34
N LEU A 358 7.90 -8.38 -27.79
CA LEU A 358 7.51 -8.46 -26.37
C LEU A 358 6.82 -9.78 -26.05
N TYR A 359 5.92 -10.25 -26.93
CA TYR A 359 5.25 -11.52 -26.74
C TYR A 359 6.21 -12.71 -26.84
N ASP A 360 7.20 -12.66 -27.72
CA ASP A 360 8.14 -13.77 -27.90
C ASP A 360 9.16 -13.90 -26.78
N ARG A 361 9.64 -12.76 -26.27
CA ARG A 361 10.63 -12.71 -25.19
C ARG A 361 10.02 -12.68 -23.78
N GLY A 362 8.79 -12.23 -23.67
CA GLY A 362 8.11 -11.98 -22.39
C GLY A 362 8.48 -10.65 -21.73
N TRP A 363 9.58 -10.01 -22.16
CA TRP A 363 10.03 -8.70 -21.67
C TRP A 363 10.92 -7.99 -22.71
N VAL A 364 10.92 -6.67 -22.67
CA VAL A 364 11.77 -5.81 -23.50
C VAL A 364 12.25 -4.63 -22.66
N ASP A 365 13.56 -4.49 -22.54
CA ASP A 365 14.18 -3.31 -21.93
C ASP A 365 14.34 -2.23 -23.01
N THR A 366 13.83 -1.03 -22.74
CA THR A 366 13.89 0.09 -23.69
C THR A 366 15.27 0.74 -23.77
N GLY A 367 16.16 0.46 -22.82
CA GLY A 367 17.45 1.12 -22.69
C GLY A 367 17.34 2.59 -22.19
N ILE A 368 16.17 3.06 -21.84
CA ILE A 368 15.97 4.39 -21.26
C ILE A 368 16.61 4.42 -19.86
N PRO A 369 17.49 5.39 -19.54
CA PRO A 369 18.10 5.46 -18.24
C PRO A 369 17.08 5.63 -17.13
N VAL A 370 17.08 4.70 -16.16
CA VAL A 370 16.26 4.81 -14.95
C VAL A 370 17.01 5.67 -13.94
N PRO A 371 16.44 6.80 -13.49
CA PRO A 371 17.08 7.64 -12.49
C PRO A 371 17.22 6.89 -11.17
N PRO A 372 18.27 7.16 -10.38
CA PRO A 372 18.42 6.56 -9.07
C PRO A 372 17.27 7.01 -8.15
N ARG A 373 16.76 6.09 -7.36
CA ARG A 373 15.71 6.37 -6.36
C ARG A 373 16.27 7.01 -5.08
N THR A 374 17.53 7.38 -5.09
CA THR A 374 18.25 8.05 -3.99
C THR A 374 18.75 9.42 -4.42
N GLY A 375 18.84 10.37 -3.50
CA GLY A 375 19.24 11.75 -3.75
C GLY A 375 18.46 12.72 -2.86
N GLU A 376 18.09 13.86 -3.41
CA GLU A 376 17.15 14.78 -2.75
C GLU A 376 15.79 14.09 -2.57
N PRO A 377 15.14 14.22 -1.41
CA PRO A 377 13.83 13.60 -1.18
C PRO A 377 12.78 14.23 -2.09
N GLU A 378 12.02 13.36 -2.75
CA GLU A 378 10.90 13.77 -3.57
C GLU A 378 9.64 13.82 -2.70
N ILE A 379 9.07 15.00 -2.52
CA ILE A 379 7.88 15.23 -1.70
C ILE A 379 6.77 15.76 -2.63
N ARG A 380 5.72 14.96 -2.81
CA ARG A 380 4.64 15.20 -3.79
C ARG A 380 3.36 15.76 -3.17
N VAL A 381 3.41 16.25 -1.94
CA VAL A 381 2.25 16.94 -1.32
C VAL A 381 2.21 18.41 -1.75
N PRO A 382 1.03 19.06 -1.76
CA PRO A 382 0.89 20.46 -2.21
C PRO A 382 1.79 21.44 -1.48
N ALA A 383 2.10 21.22 -0.20
CA ALA A 383 3.01 22.05 0.58
C ALA A 383 4.48 21.94 0.13
N GLY A 384 4.83 20.92 -0.68
CA GLY A 384 6.23 20.64 -1.08
C GLY A 384 7.16 20.25 0.06
N LYS A 385 6.63 20.07 1.27
CA LYS A 385 7.36 19.69 2.49
C LYS A 385 6.53 18.70 3.31
N ILE A 386 7.21 17.88 4.10
CA ILE A 386 6.56 16.98 5.05
C ILE A 386 5.98 17.82 6.19
N GLU A 387 4.69 17.75 6.44
CA GLU A 387 4.01 18.48 7.50
C GLU A 387 3.98 17.67 8.79
N PHE A 388 4.72 18.08 9.81
CA PHE A 388 4.61 17.54 11.17
C PHE A 388 3.28 17.94 11.84
N ALA A 389 2.85 19.18 11.62
CA ALA A 389 1.50 19.65 11.90
C ALA A 389 0.77 19.79 10.56
N SER A 390 -0.32 19.09 10.37
CA SER A 390 -0.94 18.97 9.06
C SER A 390 -2.08 19.95 8.86
N ASN A 391 -1.92 20.89 7.94
CA ASN A 391 -2.98 21.79 7.54
C ASN A 391 -4.16 21.05 6.89
N LEU A 392 -3.90 20.02 6.10
CA LEU A 392 -4.93 19.18 5.49
C LEU A 392 -5.85 18.52 6.51
N TRP A 393 -5.28 18.06 7.64
CA TRP A 393 -6.06 17.44 8.72
C TRP A 393 -6.86 18.48 9.52
N GLU A 394 -6.29 19.66 9.74
CA GLU A 394 -6.98 20.78 10.37
C GLU A 394 -8.17 21.25 9.55
N GLU A 395 -8.00 21.44 8.24
CA GLU A 395 -9.08 21.79 7.30
C GLU A 395 -10.19 20.72 7.25
N ALA A 396 -9.82 19.46 7.41
CA ALA A 396 -10.76 18.34 7.49
C ALA A 396 -11.45 18.20 8.87
N GLY A 397 -11.10 19.04 9.85
CA GLY A 397 -11.67 18.98 11.22
C GLY A 397 -11.20 17.77 12.02
N LEU A 398 -10.06 17.17 11.66
CA LEU A 398 -9.51 15.97 12.29
C LEU A 398 -8.35 16.25 13.27
N GLY A 399 -8.12 17.52 13.59
CA GLY A 399 -6.98 17.98 14.36
C GLY A 399 -5.76 18.26 13.48
N ARG A 400 -4.67 18.70 14.10
CA ARG A 400 -3.49 19.15 13.36
C ARG A 400 -2.27 18.28 13.59
#